data_0bc65b1605ddeb7a65d95ae0e32931fb
#
_entry.id   0bc65b1605ddeb7a65d95ae0e32931fb
#
_cell.length_a   1.000
_cell.length_b   1.000
_cell.length_c   1.000
_cell.angle_alpha   90.00
_cell.angle_beta   90.00
_cell.angle_gamma   90.00
#
_symmetry.space_group_name_H-M   'P 1'
#
loop_
_entity.id
_entity.type
_entity.pdbx_description
1 polymer ?
#
loop_
_entity_poly.entity_id
_entity_poly.type
_entity_poly.pdbx_seq_one_letter_code
_entity_poly.pdbx_strand_id
1 'polypeptide(L)'
;MEDCAIEDRVVRYWTIRSRDFGAVRKNELGSIMGRRWQKELEARLPAKTPLNILDVGTGTGFFAILMARLGHRVTGIDLTPAMLEEAAAMAASLG
;
A
#
# COMPACT_ATOMS: atom_id res chain seq x y z
N MET A 1 16.11 18.04 15.38
CA MET A 1 16.51 18.85 14.21
C MET A 1 17.08 17.98 13.11
N GLU A 2 18.06 17.13 13.41
CA GLU A 2 18.61 16.18 12.42
C GLU A 2 17.56 15.17 11.93
N ASP A 3 16.69 14.71 12.82
CA ASP A 3 15.62 13.77 12.48
C ASP A 3 14.65 14.35 11.45
N CYS A 4 14.30 15.66 11.59
CA CYS A 4 13.44 16.33 10.62
C CYS A 4 14.08 16.42 9.24
N ALA A 5 15.40 16.64 9.17
CA ALA A 5 16.13 16.68 7.89
C ALA A 5 16.14 15.31 7.21
N ILE A 6 16.26 14.23 7.97
CA ILE A 6 16.21 12.86 7.45
C ILE A 6 14.80 12.56 6.95
N GLU A 7 13.77 12.88 7.71
CA GLU A 7 12.39 12.69 7.29
C GLU A 7 12.08 13.44 6.01
N ASP A 8 12.53 14.70 5.90
CA ASP A 8 12.32 15.52 4.71
C ASP A 8 12.98 14.90 3.48
N ARG A 9 14.16 14.33 3.64
CA ARG A 9 14.86 13.62 2.54
C ARG A 9 14.09 12.39 2.10
N VAL A 10 13.60 11.61 3.04
CA VAL A 10 12.82 10.40 2.75
C VAL A 10 11.54 10.78 2.03
N VAL A 11 10.82 11.77 2.53
CA VAL A 11 9.58 12.25 1.90
C VAL A 11 9.85 12.75 0.50
N ARG A 12 10.92 13.54 0.30
CA ARG A 12 11.28 14.05 -1.03
C ARG A 12 11.62 12.92 -2.00
N TYR A 13 12.40 11.95 -1.54
CA TYR A 13 12.77 10.78 -2.35
C TYR A 13 11.54 10.07 -2.88
N TRP A 14 10.62 9.73 -2.01
CA TRP A 14 9.41 8.99 -2.40
C TRP A 14 8.40 9.85 -3.13
N THR A 15 8.35 11.18 -2.84
CA THR A 15 7.48 12.10 -3.58
C THR A 15 7.84 12.12 -5.06
N ILE A 16 9.14 12.17 -5.36
CA ILE A 16 9.62 12.18 -6.74
C ILE A 16 9.27 10.87 -7.45
N ARG A 17 9.29 9.75 -6.75
CA ARG A 17 9.09 8.42 -7.31
C ARG A 17 7.66 7.90 -7.24
N SER A 18 6.78 8.60 -6.54
CA SER A 18 5.44 8.09 -6.22
C SER A 18 4.62 7.70 -7.44
N ARG A 19 4.64 8.51 -8.50
CA ARG A 19 3.86 8.24 -9.70
C ARG A 19 4.32 6.99 -10.42
N ASP A 20 5.64 6.85 -10.63
CA ASP A 20 6.20 5.69 -11.32
C ASP A 20 6.04 4.43 -10.48
N PHE A 21 6.27 4.53 -9.19
CA PHE A 21 6.09 3.41 -8.26
C PHE A 21 4.62 2.97 -8.23
N GLY A 22 3.69 3.93 -8.21
CA GLY A 22 2.27 3.66 -8.25
C GLY A 22 1.85 2.93 -9.53
N ALA A 23 2.38 3.34 -10.67
CA ALA A 23 2.09 2.69 -11.95
C ALA A 23 2.58 1.24 -11.96
N VAL A 24 3.79 0.98 -11.49
CA VAL A 24 4.35 -0.38 -11.38
C VAL A 24 3.48 -1.24 -10.48
N ARG A 25 3.10 -0.74 -9.31
CA ARG A 25 2.28 -1.49 -8.35
C ARG A 25 0.87 -1.76 -8.88
N LYS A 26 0.30 -0.81 -9.60
CA LYS A 26 -1.01 -1.00 -10.23
C LYS A 26 -0.97 -2.15 -11.24
N ASN A 27 0.07 -2.21 -12.05
CA ASN A 27 0.26 -3.32 -12.98
C ASN A 27 0.42 -4.65 -12.24
N GLU A 28 1.16 -4.67 -11.13
CA GLU A 28 1.32 -5.87 -10.33
C GLU A 28 0.00 -6.35 -9.73
N LEU A 29 -0.88 -5.44 -9.29
CA LEU A 29 -2.20 -5.80 -8.76
C LEU A 29 -3.05 -6.53 -9.78
N GLY A 30 -2.96 -6.17 -11.05
CA GLY A 30 -3.69 -6.81 -12.13
C GLY A 30 -3.03 -8.03 -12.72
N SER A 31 -1.87 -8.44 -12.22
CA SER A 31 -1.05 -9.50 -12.79
C SER A 31 -1.12 -10.80 -11.97
N ILE A 32 -0.45 -11.83 -12.48
CA ILE A 32 -0.26 -13.10 -11.78
C ILE A 32 0.45 -12.88 -10.44
N MET A 33 1.40 -11.92 -10.36
CA MET A 33 2.11 -11.61 -9.13
C MET A 33 1.18 -11.08 -8.04
N GLY A 34 0.23 -10.23 -8.40
CA GLY A 34 -0.78 -9.75 -7.46
C GLY A 34 -1.60 -10.90 -6.88
N ARG A 35 -2.02 -11.83 -7.73
CA ARG A 35 -2.76 -13.03 -7.27
C ARG A 35 -1.93 -13.91 -6.37
N ARG A 36 -0.65 -14.08 -6.67
CA ARG A 36 0.28 -14.85 -5.82
C ARG A 36 0.42 -14.22 -4.44
N TRP A 37 0.61 -12.90 -4.38
CA TRP A 37 0.68 -12.19 -3.12
C TRP A 37 -0.61 -12.30 -2.33
N GLN A 38 -1.76 -12.22 -3.01
CA GLN A 38 -3.05 -12.37 -2.36
C GLN A 38 -3.20 -13.75 -1.70
N LYS A 39 -2.80 -14.81 -2.39
CA LYS A 39 -2.82 -16.17 -1.84
C LYS A 39 -1.89 -16.31 -0.65
N GLU A 40 -0.69 -15.73 -0.72
CA GLU A 40 0.26 -15.77 0.38
C GLU A 40 -0.28 -15.06 1.63
N LEU A 41 -0.89 -13.90 1.45
CA LEU A 41 -1.50 -13.18 2.55
C LEU A 41 -2.66 -13.96 3.15
N GLU A 42 -3.52 -14.53 2.32
CA GLU A 42 -4.65 -15.34 2.76
C GLU A 42 -4.20 -16.54 3.59
N ALA A 43 -3.11 -17.19 3.18
CA ALA A 43 -2.58 -18.35 3.89
C ALA A 43 -1.98 -17.98 5.26
N ARG A 44 -1.50 -16.76 5.43
CA ARG A 44 -0.83 -16.32 6.66
C ARG A 44 -1.70 -15.53 7.60
N LEU A 45 -2.80 -14.98 7.14
CA LEU A 45 -3.71 -14.22 7.99
C LEU A 45 -4.73 -15.17 8.64
N PRO A 46 -5.14 -14.90 9.91
CA PRO A 46 -6.19 -15.69 10.54
C PRO A 46 -7.48 -15.64 9.71
N ALA A 47 -8.07 -16.80 9.44
CA ALA A 47 -9.10 -16.97 8.42
C ALA A 47 -10.53 -16.69 8.87
N LYS A 48 -10.80 -16.36 10.12
CA LYS A 48 -12.16 -16.53 10.63
C LYS A 48 -13.06 -15.30 10.66
N THR A 49 -12.53 -14.10 10.58
CA THR A 49 -13.32 -12.85 10.62
C THR A 49 -12.60 -11.74 9.93
N PRO A 50 -13.30 -10.68 9.52
CA PRO A 50 -12.62 -9.49 9.08
C PRO A 50 -11.68 -8.96 10.16
N LEU A 51 -10.41 -8.82 9.82
CA LEU A 51 -9.41 -8.27 10.72
C LEU A 51 -9.34 -6.76 10.57
N ASN A 52 -8.93 -6.08 11.64
CA ASN A 52 -8.52 -4.68 11.57
C ASN A 52 -7.01 -4.67 11.41
N ILE A 53 -6.52 -4.21 10.28
CA ILE A 53 -5.11 -4.26 9.92
C ILE A 53 -4.55 -2.85 9.80
N LEU A 54 -3.38 -2.62 10.39
CA LEU A 54 -2.62 -1.40 10.21
C LEU A 54 -1.40 -1.71 9.34
N ASP A 55 -1.31 -1.06 8.19
CA ASP A 55 -0.20 -1.22 7.26
C ASP A 55 0.72 0.01 7.38
N VAL A 56 1.83 -0.15 8.10
CA VAL A 56 2.81 0.92 8.33
C VAL A 56 3.76 0.99 7.14
N GLY A 57 3.93 2.18 6.58
CA GLY A 57 4.71 2.35 5.35
C GLY A 57 3.96 1.81 4.15
N THR A 58 2.65 2.05 4.08
CA THR A 58 1.77 1.45 3.07
C THR A 58 2.16 1.82 1.63
N GLY A 59 2.89 2.91 1.43
CA GLY A 59 3.27 3.39 0.10
C GLY A 59 2.05 3.65 -0.76
N THR A 60 2.00 3.03 -1.93
CA THR A 60 0.85 3.13 -2.85
C THR A 60 -0.29 2.18 -2.48
N GLY A 61 -0.21 1.52 -1.34
CA GLY A 61 -1.28 0.70 -0.81
C GLY A 61 -1.38 -0.70 -1.40
N PHE A 62 -0.31 -1.22 -1.99
CA PHE A 62 -0.33 -2.52 -2.67
C PHE A 62 -0.85 -3.64 -1.75
N PHE A 63 -0.20 -3.85 -0.60
CA PHE A 63 -0.63 -4.88 0.34
C PHE A 63 -1.95 -4.53 1.03
N ALA A 64 -2.16 -3.25 1.35
CA ALA A 64 -3.40 -2.80 1.97
C ALA A 64 -4.60 -3.12 1.08
N ILE A 65 -4.49 -2.88 -0.22
CA ILE A 65 -5.55 -3.18 -1.18
C ILE A 65 -5.77 -4.69 -1.30
N LEU A 66 -4.70 -5.48 -1.35
CA LEU A 66 -4.83 -6.94 -1.39
C LEU A 66 -5.56 -7.47 -0.14
N MET A 67 -5.21 -6.97 1.03
CA MET A 67 -5.85 -7.38 2.27
C MET A 67 -7.31 -6.92 2.35
N ALA A 68 -7.62 -5.73 1.83
CA ALA A 68 -8.99 -5.25 1.74
C ALA A 68 -9.83 -6.12 0.80
N ARG A 69 -9.25 -6.60 -0.30
CA ARG A 69 -9.91 -7.54 -1.20
C ARG A 69 -10.26 -8.86 -0.53
N LEU A 70 -9.49 -9.27 0.47
CA LEU A 70 -9.76 -10.45 1.28
C LEU A 70 -10.86 -10.21 2.33
N GLY A 71 -11.41 -9.01 2.40
CA GLY A 71 -12.49 -8.66 3.31
C GLY A 71 -12.06 -8.03 4.62
N HIS A 72 -10.80 -7.67 4.77
CA HIS A 72 -10.29 -7.06 5.99
C HIS A 72 -10.47 -5.53 5.97
N ARG A 73 -10.48 -4.92 7.15
CA ARG A 73 -10.50 -3.47 7.33
C ARG A 73 -9.06 -3.00 7.50
N VAL A 74 -8.55 -2.30 6.49
CA VAL A 74 -7.15 -1.93 6.46
C VAL A 74 -7.00 -0.41 6.56
N THR A 75 -6.09 0.02 7.43
CA THR A 75 -5.66 1.41 7.51
C THR A 75 -4.19 1.46 7.12
N GLY A 76 -3.90 2.20 6.07
CA GLY A 76 -2.53 2.40 5.62
C GLY A 76 -2.00 3.75 6.09
N ILE A 77 -0.77 3.78 6.56
CA ILE A 77 -0.10 5.03 6.93
C ILE A 77 1.25 5.10 6.25
N ASP A 78 1.69 6.31 5.92
CA ASP A 78 2.96 6.57 5.28
C ASP A 78 3.43 8.00 5.58
N LEU A 79 4.74 8.19 5.65
CA LEU A 79 5.32 9.52 5.85
C LEU A 79 5.18 10.42 4.61
N THR A 80 4.99 9.84 3.43
CA THR A 80 4.99 10.56 2.17
C THR A 80 3.56 10.82 1.69
N PRO A 81 3.04 12.06 1.78
CA PRO A 81 1.67 12.38 1.33
C PRO A 81 1.42 12.01 -0.13
N ALA A 82 2.39 12.18 -1.02
CA ALA A 82 2.24 11.82 -2.42
C ALA A 82 2.00 10.33 -2.62
N MET A 83 2.59 9.47 -1.79
CA MET A 83 2.34 8.03 -1.82
C MET A 83 0.90 7.73 -1.40
N LEU A 84 0.40 8.40 -0.38
CA LEU A 84 -0.98 8.24 0.08
C LEU A 84 -1.98 8.72 -0.97
N GLU A 85 -1.66 9.76 -1.71
CA GLU A 85 -2.50 10.22 -2.82
C GLU A 85 -2.58 9.15 -3.91
N GLU A 86 -1.46 8.52 -4.25
CA GLU A 86 -1.44 7.42 -5.21
C GLU A 86 -2.23 6.21 -4.69
N ALA A 87 -2.11 5.91 -3.40
CA ALA A 87 -2.85 4.82 -2.78
C ALA A 87 -4.37 5.07 -2.84
N ALA A 88 -4.80 6.29 -2.53
CA ALA A 88 -6.21 6.65 -2.59
C ALA A 88 -6.75 6.58 -4.01
N ALA A 89 -6.00 7.06 -4.99
CA ALA A 89 -6.37 6.99 -6.40
C ALA A 89 -6.49 5.54 -6.87
N MET A 90 -5.56 4.68 -6.47
CA MET A 90 -5.59 3.27 -6.81
C MET A 90 -6.79 2.56 -6.19
N ALA A 91 -7.04 2.79 -4.91
CA ALA A 91 -8.21 2.22 -4.23
C ALA A 91 -9.52 2.66 -4.89
N ALA A 92 -9.65 3.94 -5.25
CA ALA A 92 -10.82 4.45 -5.93
C ALA A 92 -11.02 3.81 -7.31
N SER A 93 -9.93 3.59 -8.06
CA SER A 93 -10.00 3.00 -9.40
C SER A 93 -10.41 1.53 -9.39
N LEU A 94 -10.18 0.85 -8.29
CA LEU A 94 -10.49 -0.58 -8.15
C LEU A 94 -11.84 -0.85 -7.46
N GLY A 95 -12.46 0.20 -7.00
CA GLY A 95 -13.71 0.05 -6.28
C GLY A 95 -13.50 -0.33 -4.84
#